data_c8433e676457d668dcd699fdf93ba70b
#
_entry.id   c8433e676457d668dcd699fdf93ba70b
#
_cell.length_a   1.000
_cell.length_b   1.000
_cell.length_c   1.000
_cell.angle_alpha   90.00
_cell.angle_beta   90.00
_cell.angle_gamma   90.00
#
_symmetry.space_group_name_H-M   'P 1'
#
loop_
_entity.id
_entity.type
_entity.pdbx_description
1 polymer ?
#
loop_
_entity_poly.entity_id
_entity_poly.type
_entity_poly.pdbx_seq_one_letter_code
_entity_poly.pdbx_strand_id
1 'polypeptide(L)'
;MKKLIIIASLLLAALVVSAQDKQPLYKSSFFGIRSDGTTDNTTSIQKAVDFIAEKGGGTLEFSVGRYLTGAIELRSGVNISLREGAIIVGSSNIYSYGGHKGIFCGEGISDVTIYGKGVFEGQGPALMRNIREQIKMRHISDDIAVPTLLYLKDCKNVTLQNFICRYPATRDQLYIIEGGDVKVDGCYSDMQ
;
A
#
# COMPACT_ATOMS: atom_id res chain seq x y z
N MET A 1 49.37 4.79 -25.89
CA MET A 1 48.96 4.34 -24.55
C MET A 1 47.79 5.14 -23.93
N LYS A 2 47.82 6.50 -23.95
CA LYS A 2 46.71 7.31 -23.38
C LYS A 2 45.33 7.10 -24.04
N LYS A 3 45.27 6.86 -25.34
CA LYS A 3 43.97 6.61 -26.05
C LYS A 3 43.36 5.25 -25.71
N LEU A 4 44.14 4.23 -25.39
CA LEU A 4 43.65 2.90 -25.02
C LEU A 4 43.03 2.88 -23.61
N ILE A 5 43.59 3.70 -22.71
CA ILE A 5 43.10 3.83 -21.32
C ILE A 5 41.74 4.52 -21.29
N ILE A 6 41.53 5.53 -22.17
CA ILE A 6 40.23 6.26 -22.25
C ILE A 6 39.12 5.34 -22.78
N ILE A 7 39.40 4.49 -23.75
CA ILE A 7 38.41 3.54 -24.31
C ILE A 7 38.04 2.47 -23.29
N ALA A 8 39.03 1.99 -22.51
CA ALA A 8 38.77 1.02 -21.44
C ALA A 8 37.93 1.59 -20.29
N SER A 9 38.11 2.87 -19.93
CA SER A 9 37.30 3.54 -18.91
C SER A 9 35.87 3.82 -19.36
N LEU A 10 35.65 4.13 -20.64
CA LEU A 10 34.34 4.32 -21.23
C LEU A 10 33.55 2.97 -21.34
N LEU A 11 34.25 1.88 -21.67
CA LEU A 11 33.62 0.53 -21.69
C LEU A 11 33.26 0.05 -20.29
N LEU A 12 34.05 0.37 -19.26
CA LEU A 12 33.74 0.01 -17.87
C LEU A 12 32.56 0.81 -17.34
N ALA A 13 32.43 2.09 -17.71
CA ALA A 13 31.30 2.93 -17.35
C ALA A 13 29.98 2.47 -18.03
N ALA A 14 30.05 1.93 -19.26
CA ALA A 14 28.90 1.40 -19.98
C ALA A 14 28.40 0.06 -19.41
N LEU A 15 29.27 -0.72 -18.75
CA LEU A 15 28.88 -1.98 -18.11
C LEU A 15 28.13 -1.79 -16.78
N VAL A 16 28.25 -0.63 -16.14
CA VAL A 16 27.53 -0.33 -14.88
C VAL A 16 26.10 0.16 -15.11
N VAL A 17 25.74 0.57 -16.32
CA VAL A 17 24.40 1.16 -16.63
C VAL A 17 23.35 0.12 -17.03
N SER A 18 23.66 -1.15 -17.20
CA SER A 18 22.69 -2.13 -17.70
C SER A 18 22.24 -3.22 -16.73
N ALA A 19 22.57 -3.12 -15.46
CA ALA A 19 21.87 -3.85 -14.42
C ALA A 19 20.66 -3.00 -13.96
N GLN A 20 19.58 -2.99 -14.70
CA GLN A 20 18.27 -2.70 -14.10
C GLN A 20 18.07 -3.81 -13.07
N ASP A 21 18.43 -3.54 -11.82
CA ASP A 21 18.15 -4.42 -10.69
C ASP A 21 16.65 -4.63 -10.64
N LYS A 22 16.24 -5.81 -11.17
CA LYS A 22 14.86 -6.24 -11.09
C LYS A 22 14.57 -6.41 -9.61
N GLN A 23 13.88 -5.44 -9.01
CA GLN A 23 13.58 -5.46 -7.58
C GLN A 23 13.00 -6.84 -7.18
N PRO A 24 13.43 -7.40 -6.04
CA PRO A 24 12.96 -8.71 -5.59
C PRO A 24 11.43 -8.74 -5.48
N LEU A 25 10.82 -9.84 -5.93
CA LEU A 25 9.39 -10.07 -5.86
C LEU A 25 9.09 -11.09 -4.74
N TYR A 26 8.30 -10.68 -3.77
CA TYR A 26 7.87 -11.49 -2.64
C TYR A 26 6.37 -11.77 -2.72
N LYS A 27 5.98 -13.02 -2.77
CA LYS A 27 4.56 -13.40 -2.75
C LYS A 27 4.01 -13.31 -1.34
N SER A 28 2.80 -12.76 -1.18
CA SER A 28 2.11 -12.66 0.12
C SER A 28 2.01 -14.00 0.85
N SER A 29 1.86 -15.09 0.11
CA SER A 29 1.79 -16.44 0.68
C SER A 29 3.06 -16.88 1.44
N PHE A 30 4.23 -16.31 1.15
CA PHE A 30 5.47 -16.62 1.86
C PHE A 30 5.46 -16.12 3.31
N PHE A 31 4.63 -15.15 3.62
CA PHE A 31 4.51 -14.54 4.95
C PHE A 31 3.30 -15.07 5.73
N GLY A 32 2.67 -16.15 5.28
CA GLY A 32 1.49 -16.70 5.91
C GLY A 32 0.23 -15.83 5.78
N ILE A 33 0.24 -14.87 4.86
CA ILE A 33 -0.90 -14.01 4.56
C ILE A 33 -1.98 -14.84 3.86
N ARG A 34 -3.18 -14.89 4.45
CA ARG A 34 -4.31 -15.68 3.99
C ARG A 34 -5.25 -14.88 3.10
N SER A 35 -5.69 -15.51 2.02
CA SER A 35 -6.57 -14.90 1.00
C SER A 35 -8.04 -15.31 1.16
N ASP A 36 -8.48 -15.66 2.38
CA ASP A 36 -9.82 -16.20 2.67
C ASP A 36 -10.89 -15.13 2.96
N GLY A 37 -10.49 -13.86 3.08
CA GLY A 37 -11.38 -12.72 3.36
C GLY A 37 -11.88 -12.62 4.80
N THR A 38 -11.46 -13.51 5.69
CA THR A 38 -11.92 -13.59 7.07
C THR A 38 -10.78 -13.53 8.10
N THR A 39 -9.63 -14.09 7.77
CA THR A 39 -8.43 -14.00 8.61
C THR A 39 -7.89 -12.58 8.60
N ASP A 40 -7.72 -11.99 9.78
CA ASP A 40 -7.02 -10.70 9.93
C ASP A 40 -5.53 -10.89 9.63
N ASN A 41 -5.06 -10.26 8.57
CA ASN A 41 -3.69 -10.33 8.10
C ASN A 41 -2.83 -9.12 8.52
N THR A 42 -3.35 -8.20 9.31
CA THR A 42 -2.67 -6.92 9.64
C THR A 42 -1.22 -7.14 10.06
N THR A 43 -1.01 -8.00 11.05
CA THR A 43 0.34 -8.31 11.57
C THR A 43 1.23 -8.99 10.51
N SER A 44 0.67 -9.91 9.72
CA SER A 44 1.44 -10.66 8.71
C SER A 44 1.84 -9.76 7.54
N ILE A 45 0.94 -8.87 7.09
CA ILE A 45 1.23 -7.91 6.03
C ILE A 45 2.26 -6.89 6.51
N GLN A 46 2.11 -6.36 7.74
CA GLN A 46 3.08 -5.41 8.30
C GLN A 46 4.47 -6.03 8.39
N LYS A 47 4.59 -7.25 8.91
CA LYS A 47 5.86 -7.98 8.98
C LYS A 47 6.48 -8.21 7.58
N ALA A 48 5.66 -8.49 6.57
CA ALA A 48 6.14 -8.64 5.20
C ALA A 48 6.71 -7.33 4.65
N VAL A 49 6.01 -6.22 4.86
CA VAL A 49 6.46 -4.87 4.45
C VAL A 49 7.77 -4.50 5.16
N ASP A 50 7.84 -4.69 6.48
CA ASP A 50 9.04 -4.39 7.28
C ASP A 50 10.23 -5.27 6.84
N PHE A 51 10.02 -6.58 6.64
CA PHE A 51 11.05 -7.50 6.16
C PHE A 51 11.61 -7.08 4.79
N ILE A 52 10.74 -6.72 3.85
CA ILE A 52 11.14 -6.29 2.50
C ILE A 52 11.96 -4.99 2.58
N ALA A 53 11.55 -4.05 3.42
CA ALA A 53 12.29 -2.81 3.66
C ALA A 53 13.69 -3.09 4.24
N GLU A 54 13.80 -3.97 5.23
CA GLU A 54 15.09 -4.40 5.82
C GLU A 54 16.02 -5.08 4.80
N LYS A 55 15.46 -5.72 3.75
CA LYS A 55 16.22 -6.33 2.66
C LYS A 55 16.64 -5.33 1.57
N GLY A 56 16.39 -4.05 1.76
CA GLY A 56 16.74 -3.00 0.81
C GLY A 56 15.66 -2.70 -0.23
N GLY A 57 14.43 -3.14 0.01
CA GLY A 57 13.28 -2.90 -0.86
C GLY A 57 12.89 -4.10 -1.70
N GLY A 58 11.80 -3.92 -2.45
CA GLY A 58 11.22 -4.97 -3.28
C GLY A 58 9.72 -4.81 -3.48
N THR A 59 9.08 -5.83 -4.02
CA THR A 59 7.63 -5.81 -4.27
C THR A 59 6.94 -6.91 -3.48
N LEU A 60 5.94 -6.55 -2.66
CA LEU A 60 5.00 -7.50 -2.07
C LEU A 60 3.83 -7.71 -3.04
N GLU A 61 3.70 -8.93 -3.57
CA GLU A 61 2.66 -9.29 -4.54
C GLU A 61 1.51 -10.03 -3.85
N PHE A 62 0.30 -9.54 -4.06
CA PHE A 62 -0.96 -10.20 -3.69
C PHE A 62 -1.55 -10.88 -4.91
N SER A 63 -1.76 -12.19 -4.83
CA SER A 63 -2.43 -13.01 -5.86
C SER A 63 -3.95 -12.92 -5.70
N VAL A 64 -4.69 -13.67 -6.55
CA VAL A 64 -6.17 -13.75 -6.46
C VAL A 64 -6.60 -14.15 -5.05
N GLY A 65 -7.60 -13.43 -4.50
CA GLY A 65 -8.19 -13.67 -3.19
C GLY A 65 -8.53 -12.40 -2.42
N ARG A 66 -9.08 -12.57 -1.22
CA ARG A 66 -9.51 -11.47 -0.35
C ARG A 66 -8.63 -11.43 0.89
N TYR A 67 -8.03 -10.29 1.17
CA TYR A 67 -7.05 -10.10 2.23
C TYR A 67 -7.57 -9.07 3.23
N LEU A 68 -8.23 -9.55 4.30
CA LEU A 68 -8.73 -8.69 5.38
C LEU A 68 -7.55 -8.13 6.19
N THR A 69 -7.56 -6.82 6.40
CA THR A 69 -6.51 -6.12 7.16
C THR A 69 -7.03 -4.84 7.84
N GLY A 70 -6.41 -4.44 8.92
CA GLY A 70 -6.47 -3.09 9.47
C GLY A 70 -5.49 -2.15 8.77
N ALA A 71 -4.91 -1.21 9.52
CA ALA A 71 -3.92 -0.30 8.98
C ALA A 71 -2.55 -0.96 8.78
N ILE A 72 -1.90 -0.63 7.67
CA ILE A 72 -0.55 -1.03 7.30
C ILE A 72 0.29 0.23 7.07
N GLU A 73 1.39 0.32 7.76
CA GLU A 73 2.40 1.36 7.51
C GLU A 73 3.30 0.95 6.35
N LEU A 74 3.30 1.74 5.30
CA LEU A 74 4.21 1.56 4.16
C LEU A 74 5.65 1.92 4.55
N ARG A 75 6.61 1.32 3.86
CA ARG A 75 8.05 1.63 4.01
C ARG A 75 8.64 2.06 2.68
N SER A 76 9.63 2.96 2.74
CA SER A 76 10.35 3.41 1.54
C SER A 76 10.95 2.23 0.78
N GLY A 77 10.89 2.28 -0.55
CA GLY A 77 11.41 1.23 -1.42
C GLY A 77 10.58 -0.06 -1.48
N VAL A 78 9.44 -0.14 -0.77
CA VAL A 78 8.57 -1.33 -0.79
C VAL A 78 7.35 -1.07 -1.66
N ASN A 79 7.28 -1.77 -2.79
CA ASN A 79 6.16 -1.68 -3.71
C ASN A 79 5.07 -2.71 -3.35
N ILE A 80 3.83 -2.37 -3.69
CA ILE A 80 2.67 -3.26 -3.53
C ILE A 80 2.11 -3.58 -4.91
N SER A 81 2.05 -4.86 -5.24
CA SER A 81 1.47 -5.34 -6.49
C SER A 81 0.18 -6.11 -6.22
N LEU A 82 -0.92 -5.65 -6.80
CA LEU A 82 -2.22 -6.30 -6.72
C LEU A 82 -2.54 -6.98 -8.05
N ARG A 83 -2.42 -8.30 -8.11
CA ARG A 83 -2.83 -9.03 -9.32
C ARG A 83 -4.33 -8.91 -9.54
N GLU A 84 -4.76 -9.13 -10.77
CA GLU A 84 -6.18 -9.20 -11.09
C GLU A 84 -6.88 -10.25 -10.21
N GLY A 85 -7.98 -9.84 -9.56
CA GLY A 85 -8.69 -10.66 -8.57
C GLY A 85 -8.13 -10.61 -7.13
N ALA A 86 -7.04 -9.87 -6.89
CA ALA A 86 -6.59 -9.55 -5.52
C ALA A 86 -7.45 -8.43 -4.94
N ILE A 87 -7.97 -8.61 -3.74
CA ILE A 87 -8.80 -7.62 -3.05
C ILE A 87 -8.25 -7.40 -1.65
N ILE A 88 -7.72 -6.23 -1.39
CA ILE A 88 -7.38 -5.77 -0.04
C ILE A 88 -8.67 -5.27 0.61
N VAL A 89 -9.06 -5.89 1.71
CA VAL A 89 -10.31 -5.60 2.41
C VAL A 89 -9.99 -4.92 3.73
N GLY A 90 -10.40 -3.66 3.89
CA GLY A 90 -10.25 -2.95 5.15
C GLY A 90 -11.15 -3.54 6.24
N SER A 91 -10.67 -3.57 7.47
CA SER A 91 -11.47 -4.02 8.60
C SER A 91 -12.70 -3.12 8.81
N SER A 92 -13.84 -3.72 9.13
CA SER A 92 -15.02 -2.99 9.60
C SER A 92 -14.96 -2.60 11.08
N ASN A 93 -13.88 -2.95 11.78
CA ASN A 93 -13.64 -2.59 13.17
C ASN A 93 -12.64 -1.43 13.24
N ILE A 94 -13.07 -0.28 13.80
CA ILE A 94 -12.23 0.92 13.91
C ILE A 94 -10.94 0.67 14.71
N TYR A 95 -10.95 -0.22 15.68
CA TYR A 95 -9.78 -0.53 16.50
C TYR A 95 -8.65 -1.22 15.71
N SER A 96 -8.97 -1.89 14.60
CA SER A 96 -7.96 -2.50 13.72
C SER A 96 -7.06 -1.47 13.01
N TYR A 97 -7.43 -0.20 13.07
CA TYR A 97 -6.65 0.88 12.46
C TYR A 97 -5.66 1.54 13.42
N GLY A 98 -5.77 1.30 14.74
CA GLY A 98 -4.82 1.82 15.73
C GLY A 98 -4.63 3.34 15.71
N GLY A 99 -5.62 4.11 15.23
CA GLY A 99 -5.55 5.57 15.05
C GLY A 99 -5.00 6.01 13.69
N HIS A 100 -4.58 5.09 12.82
CA HIS A 100 -4.16 5.43 11.47
C HIS A 100 -5.34 5.86 10.60
N LYS A 101 -5.07 6.74 9.63
CA LYS A 101 -6.07 7.38 8.78
C LYS A 101 -6.38 6.60 7.48
N GLY A 102 -5.85 5.40 7.31
CA GLY A 102 -6.06 4.61 6.08
C GLY A 102 -5.80 3.13 6.26
N ILE A 103 -6.17 2.32 5.26
CA ILE A 103 -5.79 0.91 5.19
C ILE A 103 -4.29 0.82 4.92
N PHE A 104 -3.77 1.59 3.96
CA PHE A 104 -2.33 1.74 3.75
C PHE A 104 -1.94 3.19 4.03
N CYS A 105 -0.97 3.38 4.90
CA CYS A 105 -0.51 4.68 5.37
C CYS A 105 0.98 4.86 5.08
N GLY A 106 1.36 6.02 4.55
CA GLY A 106 2.74 6.42 4.33
C GLY A 106 2.97 7.85 4.78
N GLU A 107 3.91 8.07 5.68
CA GLU A 107 4.35 9.42 6.09
C GLU A 107 5.86 9.54 5.88
N GLY A 108 6.29 10.54 5.09
CA GLY A 108 7.70 10.80 4.80
C GLY A 108 8.42 9.69 4.03
N ILE A 109 7.67 8.75 3.43
CA ILE A 109 8.25 7.63 2.66
C ILE A 109 8.64 8.05 1.24
N SER A 110 9.53 7.28 0.63
CA SER A 110 9.97 7.50 -0.75
C SER A 110 10.05 6.22 -1.56
N ASP A 111 9.98 6.39 -2.90
CA ASP A 111 10.22 5.32 -3.88
C ASP A 111 9.27 4.13 -3.70
N VAL A 112 7.97 4.41 -3.66
CA VAL A 112 6.91 3.42 -3.48
C VAL A 112 5.95 3.45 -4.66
N THR A 113 5.66 2.28 -5.21
CA THR A 113 4.61 2.12 -6.22
C THR A 113 3.56 1.14 -5.73
N ILE A 114 2.30 1.56 -5.73
CA ILE A 114 1.14 0.68 -5.52
C ILE A 114 0.47 0.52 -6.87
N TYR A 115 0.45 -0.70 -7.38
CA TYR A 115 -0.01 -0.92 -8.76
C TYR A 115 -0.70 -2.27 -8.97
N GLY A 116 -1.37 -2.39 -10.11
CA GLY A 116 -1.96 -3.63 -10.58
C GLY A 116 -3.47 -3.50 -10.81
N LYS A 117 -4.13 -4.61 -11.17
CA LYS A 117 -5.55 -4.66 -11.49
C LYS A 117 -6.44 -5.15 -10.35
N GLY A 118 -5.93 -5.08 -9.12
CA GLY A 118 -6.66 -5.47 -7.93
C GLY A 118 -7.56 -4.37 -7.39
N VAL A 119 -8.11 -4.61 -6.21
CA VAL A 119 -9.11 -3.77 -5.58
C VAL A 119 -8.70 -3.41 -4.15
N PHE A 120 -8.90 -2.16 -3.76
CA PHE A 120 -9.01 -1.75 -2.36
C PHE A 120 -10.49 -1.60 -2.01
N GLU A 121 -10.96 -2.36 -1.03
CA GLU A 121 -12.34 -2.37 -0.55
C GLU A 121 -12.39 -1.93 0.91
N GLY A 122 -13.06 -0.79 1.18
CA GLY A 122 -13.03 -0.15 2.50
C GLY A 122 -14.08 -0.66 3.49
N GLN A 123 -15.05 -1.47 3.05
CA GLN A 123 -16.21 -1.87 3.85
C GLN A 123 -16.94 -0.68 4.51
N GLY A 124 -16.96 0.48 3.88
CA GLY A 124 -17.38 1.76 4.44
C GLY A 124 -18.71 1.73 5.22
N PRO A 125 -19.80 1.18 4.69
CA PRO A 125 -21.07 1.11 5.43
C PRO A 125 -20.97 0.33 6.74
N ALA A 126 -20.19 -0.75 6.79
CA ALA A 126 -19.97 -1.55 8.00
C ALA A 126 -19.07 -0.83 9.00
N LEU A 127 -17.95 -0.27 8.53
CA LEU A 127 -17.04 0.53 9.35
C LEU A 127 -17.76 1.74 9.96
N MET A 128 -18.56 2.47 9.19
CA MET A 128 -19.32 3.63 9.69
C MET A 128 -20.40 3.24 10.72
N ARG A 129 -21.00 2.04 10.60
CA ARG A 129 -21.89 1.53 11.67
C ARG A 129 -21.10 1.28 12.95
N ASN A 130 -19.96 0.57 12.85
CA ASN A 130 -19.09 0.31 14.00
C ASN A 130 -18.65 1.62 14.68
N ILE A 131 -18.16 2.60 13.94
CA ILE A 131 -17.75 3.91 14.49
C ILE A 131 -18.90 4.56 15.25
N ARG A 132 -20.11 4.65 14.66
CA ARG A 132 -21.27 5.26 15.32
C ARG A 132 -21.66 4.52 16.59
N GLU A 133 -21.57 3.20 16.63
CA GLU A 133 -21.84 2.39 17.83
C GLU A 133 -20.81 2.68 18.92
N GLN A 134 -19.51 2.74 18.58
CA GLN A 134 -18.44 3.03 19.54
C GLN A 134 -18.56 4.46 20.11
N ILE A 135 -18.92 5.45 19.30
CA ILE A 135 -19.20 6.83 19.74
C ILE A 135 -20.40 6.83 20.71
N LYS A 136 -21.51 6.17 20.34
CA LYS A 136 -22.70 6.07 21.19
C LYS A 136 -22.40 5.45 22.56
N MET A 137 -21.49 4.46 22.59
CA MET A 137 -21.04 3.82 23.82
C MET A 137 -19.97 4.64 24.57
N ARG A 138 -19.54 5.79 24.02
CA ARG A 138 -18.45 6.63 24.55
C ARG A 138 -17.10 5.91 24.67
N HIS A 139 -16.87 4.92 23.82
CA HIS A 139 -15.58 4.21 23.78
C HIS A 139 -14.55 4.95 22.92
N ILE A 140 -15.00 5.75 21.97
CA ILE A 140 -14.18 6.62 21.12
C ILE A 140 -14.81 8.00 21.06
N SER A 141 -14.01 9.01 20.72
CA SER A 141 -14.46 10.40 20.53
C SER A 141 -15.19 10.55 19.19
N ASP A 142 -16.07 11.55 19.10
CA ASP A 142 -16.82 11.90 17.88
C ASP A 142 -15.95 12.61 16.82
N ASP A 143 -14.78 13.10 17.19
CA ASP A 143 -13.78 13.70 16.30
C ASP A 143 -12.76 12.70 15.75
N ILE A 144 -13.00 11.37 15.94
CA ILE A 144 -12.10 10.34 15.43
C ILE A 144 -11.92 10.43 13.92
N ALA A 145 -10.67 10.35 13.46
CA ALA A 145 -10.38 10.27 12.04
C ALA A 145 -10.97 8.99 11.44
N VAL A 146 -11.81 9.14 10.40
CA VAL A 146 -12.37 8.02 9.66
C VAL A 146 -11.32 7.52 8.67
N PRO A 147 -10.92 6.23 8.74
CA PRO A 147 -9.90 5.70 7.84
C PRO A 147 -10.35 5.72 6.37
N THR A 148 -9.46 6.17 5.49
CA THR A 148 -9.59 6.08 4.03
C THR A 148 -8.99 4.77 3.50
N LEU A 149 -8.98 4.58 2.19
CA LEU A 149 -8.28 3.43 1.60
C LEU A 149 -6.77 3.64 1.65
N LEU A 150 -6.29 4.83 1.29
CA LEU A 150 -4.88 5.21 1.28
C LEU A 150 -4.71 6.58 1.94
N TYR A 151 -3.73 6.70 2.84
CA TYR A 151 -3.31 7.96 3.43
C TYR A 151 -1.82 8.16 3.20
N LEU A 152 -1.45 9.23 2.49
CA LEU A 152 -0.07 9.56 2.12
C LEU A 152 0.23 10.99 2.53
N LYS A 153 1.31 11.18 3.29
CA LYS A 153 1.73 12.50 3.77
C LYS A 153 3.22 12.71 3.56
N ASP A 154 3.57 13.86 2.96
CA ASP A 154 4.96 14.30 2.73
C ASP A 154 5.84 13.23 2.04
N CYS A 155 5.23 12.45 1.12
CA CYS A 155 5.88 11.37 0.41
C CYS A 155 6.68 11.89 -0.79
N LYS A 156 7.72 11.14 -1.24
CA LYS A 156 8.54 11.47 -2.41
C LYS A 156 8.54 10.32 -3.40
N ASN A 157 8.35 10.62 -4.70
CA ASN A 157 8.39 9.63 -5.77
C ASN A 157 7.46 8.44 -5.48
N VAL A 158 6.19 8.72 -5.16
CA VAL A 158 5.16 7.69 -4.95
C VAL A 158 4.23 7.64 -6.14
N THR A 159 3.91 6.43 -6.59
CA THR A 159 3.00 6.22 -7.73
C THR A 159 1.87 5.27 -7.34
N LEU A 160 0.63 5.69 -7.61
CA LEU A 160 -0.59 4.89 -7.47
C LEU A 160 -1.10 4.57 -8.87
N GLN A 161 -1.22 3.28 -9.25
CA GLN A 161 -1.48 2.94 -10.64
C GLN A 161 -2.43 1.74 -10.83
N ASN A 162 -3.46 1.95 -11.66
CA ASN A 162 -4.31 0.91 -12.29
C ASN A 162 -5.13 0.01 -11.35
N PHE A 163 -5.38 0.38 -10.11
CA PHE A 163 -6.24 -0.38 -9.21
C PHE A 163 -7.62 0.26 -9.03
N ILE A 164 -8.55 -0.50 -8.48
CA ILE A 164 -9.94 -0.09 -8.24
C ILE A 164 -10.15 0.18 -6.76
N CYS A 165 -10.87 1.25 -6.44
CA CYS A 165 -11.31 1.60 -5.10
C CYS A 165 -12.80 1.33 -4.94
N ARG A 166 -13.20 0.59 -3.88
CA ARG A 166 -14.60 0.25 -3.60
C ARG A 166 -14.99 0.54 -2.17
N TYR A 167 -16.24 0.94 -1.98
CA TYR A 167 -16.89 1.10 -0.68
C TYR A 167 -16.04 1.83 0.37
N PRO A 168 -15.52 3.03 0.07
CA PRO A 168 -14.81 3.83 1.07
C PRO A 168 -15.77 4.19 2.22
N ALA A 169 -15.20 4.50 3.39
CA ALA A 169 -16.00 4.92 4.55
C ALA A 169 -16.69 6.27 4.31
N THR A 170 -16.03 7.16 3.59
CA THR A 170 -16.58 8.45 3.15
C THR A 170 -16.58 8.50 1.62
N ARG A 171 -17.68 8.93 1.01
CA ARG A 171 -17.86 8.91 -0.46
C ARG A 171 -16.83 9.76 -1.19
N ASP A 172 -16.33 10.82 -0.57
CA ASP A 172 -15.50 11.83 -1.22
C ASP A 172 -14.01 11.62 -1.02
N GLN A 173 -13.60 10.59 -0.22
CA GLN A 173 -12.21 10.39 0.15
C GLN A 173 -11.77 8.93 -0.04
N LEU A 174 -11.43 8.60 -1.28
CA LEU A 174 -10.82 7.30 -1.60
C LEU A 174 -9.40 7.23 -1.06
N TYR A 175 -8.66 8.30 -1.21
CA TYR A 175 -7.30 8.50 -0.72
C TYR A 175 -7.09 9.95 -0.28
N ILE A 176 -6.24 10.16 0.71
CA ILE A 176 -5.80 11.47 1.17
C ILE A 176 -4.31 11.59 0.85
N ILE A 177 -3.95 12.66 0.13
CA ILE A 177 -2.56 13.02 -0.18
C ILE A 177 -2.31 14.41 0.41
N GLU A 178 -1.46 14.47 1.43
CA GLU A 178 -1.07 15.70 2.11
C GLU A 178 0.40 16.03 1.81
N GLY A 179 0.63 16.90 0.82
CA GLY A 179 1.99 17.26 0.40
C GLY A 179 2.75 16.18 -0.36
N GLY A 180 3.99 16.48 -0.73
CA GLY A 180 4.89 15.53 -1.38
C GLY A 180 4.73 15.39 -2.88
N ASP A 181 5.42 14.39 -3.46
CA ASP A 181 5.37 14.03 -4.89
C ASP A 181 4.69 12.67 -5.05
N VAL A 182 3.37 12.71 -5.28
CA VAL A 182 2.53 11.52 -5.48
C VAL A 182 1.82 11.61 -6.81
N LYS A 183 2.02 10.61 -7.66
CA LYS A 183 1.35 10.48 -8.97
C LYS A 183 0.22 9.47 -8.87
N VAL A 184 -0.94 9.80 -9.42
CA VAL A 184 -2.10 8.90 -9.50
C VAL A 184 -2.48 8.72 -10.96
N ASP A 185 -2.44 7.49 -11.45
CA ASP A 185 -2.71 7.14 -12.84
C ASP A 185 -3.60 5.89 -12.94
N GLY A 186 -4.70 5.99 -13.68
CA GLY A 186 -5.59 4.85 -13.95
C GLY A 186 -6.23 4.20 -12.71
N CYS A 187 -6.33 4.92 -11.60
CA CYS A 187 -7.08 4.45 -10.43
C CYS A 187 -8.55 4.83 -10.56
N TYR A 188 -9.44 3.84 -10.45
CA TYR A 188 -10.86 4.02 -10.66
C TYR A 188 -11.64 3.84 -9.36
N SER A 189 -12.72 4.62 -9.21
CA SER A 189 -13.71 4.43 -8.16
C SER A 189 -14.91 3.67 -8.69
N ASP A 190 -15.23 2.54 -8.05
CA ASP A 190 -16.48 1.81 -8.27
C ASP A 190 -17.38 2.05 -7.06
N MET A 191 -18.24 3.07 -7.19
CA MET A 191 -19.16 3.54 -6.14
C MET A 191 -20.60 3.08 -6.44
N GLN A 192 -20.81 1.80 -6.76
CA GLN A 192 -22.17 1.27 -6.87
C GLN A 192 -22.84 1.07 -5.51
#